data_560be3dca5a019b523d51a6e00b9f312
#
_entry.id   560be3dca5a019b523d51a6e00b9f312
#
_cell.length_a   1.000
_cell.length_b   1.000
_cell.length_c   1.000
_cell.angle_alpha   90.00
_cell.angle_beta   90.00
_cell.angle_gamma   90.00
#
_symmetry.space_group_name_H-M   'P 1'
#
loop_
_entity.id
_entity.type
_entity.pdbx_description
1 polymer ?
#
loop_
_entity_poly.entity_id
_entity_poly.type
_entity_poly.pdbx_seq_one_letter_code
_entity_poly.pdbx_strand_id
1 'polypeptide(L)'
;MKFVLAGVVVVGIAAAVIALIPQPASTGKNESITATAGGPPVLRRLTQAQYKHAIADIFGADIKIGGRFDPDIREGGLIEVGAGKASVPESGLEQYGKMARSVATQVFDKAHRDSMVDCKPASAAAPDDKCAAQFLSQVGRLLYRRPLTQDELGPLVQASSDATKTVGDFYSGLEITLTSMLQSPQFLFDWEVAKTDSSGKTLDAYSKAARLSFFLWDTAPDDELLNGAAHGDLDTPKGIAKQVDRLLASPRLEIGARAYFADMLGFDGFDNLSKDPAIYPKYSFGLATDAQEQTLRTITDHLLTRNGDYRDLFTTRNTFLSRPLGAVYGIPVPKDAPGATPDGWQPYAFPEGDPRSGILMQISFLALHSHPGRTSPTLRGKALRETILCQKVPDPPGNVNFNLVQDTKNPLYKTVRQRLSAHATAPTCVGCHKMMDPIGLALENFDSIGTYRAGENDMPIDASGEIDGVKFSDADGLGKAVHDHPATSACLVNRLYAYAVGRTPTKSETEWLRSDLMKGFVADGYRLQPLMRRIATSDVFFRVVSPDSEAKPTRSASAHDIGR
;
A
#
# COMPACT_ATOMS: atom_id res chain seq x y z
N MET A 1 23.09 -65.33 61.22
CA MET A 1 23.03 -64.31 62.28
C MET A 1 23.27 -62.95 61.67
N LYS A 2 22.36 -62.11 61.83
CA LYS A 2 22.22 -60.64 61.71
C LYS A 2 21.07 -60.24 60.79
N PHE A 3 20.04 -59.81 61.42
CA PHE A 3 18.84 -59.18 60.86
C PHE A 3 19.19 -57.76 60.30
N VAL A 4 18.60 -57.42 59.17
CA VAL A 4 18.49 -56.03 58.70
C VAL A 4 17.01 -55.75 58.47
N LEU A 5 16.46 -54.83 59.24
CA LEU A 5 15.13 -54.27 59.11
C LEU A 5 15.00 -53.47 57.83
N ALA A 6 13.97 -53.75 57.07
CA ALA A 6 13.51 -52.91 55.97
C ALA A 6 12.43 -51.94 56.48
N GLY A 7 12.71 -50.65 56.47
CA GLY A 7 11.74 -49.61 56.75
C GLY A 7 10.92 -49.28 55.50
N VAL A 8 9.62 -49.40 55.60
CA VAL A 8 8.65 -49.02 54.55
C VAL A 8 8.31 -47.52 54.75
N VAL A 9 8.67 -46.70 53.79
CA VAL A 9 8.21 -45.32 53.73
C VAL A 9 6.95 -45.25 52.87
N VAL A 10 5.83 -44.96 53.51
CA VAL A 10 4.55 -44.68 52.81
C VAL A 10 4.54 -43.23 52.40
N VAL A 11 4.65 -42.98 51.08
CA VAL A 11 4.46 -41.63 50.51
C VAL A 11 2.97 -41.50 50.16
N GLY A 12 2.26 -40.70 50.96
CA GLY A 12 0.86 -40.34 50.65
C GLY A 12 0.78 -39.39 49.48
N ILE A 13 0.16 -39.82 48.40
CA ILE A 13 -0.19 -38.97 47.25
C ILE A 13 -1.51 -38.25 47.57
N ALA A 14 -1.43 -36.97 47.91
CA ALA A 14 -2.61 -36.10 47.96
C ALA A 14 -2.99 -35.70 46.52
N ALA A 15 -4.06 -36.33 46.00
CA ALA A 15 -4.65 -35.91 44.71
C ALA A 15 -5.44 -34.63 44.94
N ALA A 16 -4.87 -33.51 44.49
CA ALA A 16 -5.59 -32.25 44.38
C ALA A 16 -6.56 -32.34 43.19
N VAL A 17 -7.85 -32.44 43.46
CA VAL A 17 -8.91 -32.28 42.45
C VAL A 17 -9.00 -30.81 42.12
N ILE A 18 -8.36 -30.37 41.01
CA ILE A 18 -8.59 -29.07 40.43
C ILE A 18 -9.94 -29.13 39.71
N ALA A 19 -10.96 -28.55 40.33
CA ALA A 19 -12.24 -28.30 39.67
C ALA A 19 -12.01 -27.39 38.49
N LEU A 20 -12.12 -27.90 37.27
CA LEU A 20 -12.21 -27.12 36.03
C LEU A 20 -13.50 -26.28 36.09
N ILE A 21 -13.39 -25.05 36.51
CA ILE A 21 -14.44 -24.03 36.31
C ILE A 21 -14.41 -23.73 34.80
N PRO A 22 -15.49 -23.96 34.04
CA PRO A 22 -15.54 -23.53 32.65
C PRO A 22 -15.48 -22.02 32.63
N GLN A 23 -14.41 -21.47 32.03
CA GLN A 23 -14.36 -20.06 31.72
C GLN A 23 -15.48 -19.77 30.71
N PRO A 24 -16.31 -18.75 30.94
CA PRO A 24 -17.31 -18.36 29.94
C PRO A 24 -16.57 -17.93 28.67
N ALA A 25 -16.95 -18.54 27.55
CA ALA A 25 -16.47 -18.19 26.24
C ALA A 25 -16.68 -16.69 25.99
N SER A 26 -15.63 -15.97 25.63
CA SER A 26 -15.61 -14.52 25.36
C SER A 26 -16.29 -14.13 24.03
N THR A 27 -17.31 -14.88 23.60
CA THR A 27 -18.07 -14.62 22.36
C THR A 27 -18.82 -13.29 22.36
N GLY A 28 -19.36 -12.87 23.53
CA GLY A 28 -20.18 -11.65 23.61
C GLY A 28 -19.42 -10.32 23.44
N LYS A 29 -18.10 -10.26 23.71
CA LYS A 29 -17.32 -9.03 23.51
C LYS A 29 -16.95 -8.79 22.05
N ASN A 30 -16.64 -9.85 21.30
CA ASN A 30 -16.24 -9.73 19.90
C ASN A 30 -17.41 -9.34 19.00
N GLU A 31 -18.61 -9.90 19.21
CA GLU A 31 -19.82 -9.49 18.48
C GLU A 31 -20.18 -8.03 18.72
N SER A 32 -19.99 -7.51 19.94
CA SER A 32 -20.26 -6.10 20.25
C SER A 32 -19.28 -5.12 19.56
N ILE A 33 -18.00 -5.48 19.42
CA ILE A 33 -16.98 -4.66 18.75
C ILE A 33 -17.26 -4.59 17.25
N THR A 34 -17.49 -5.74 16.61
CA THR A 34 -17.82 -5.79 15.18
C THR A 34 -19.11 -5.03 14.86
N ALA A 35 -20.08 -5.04 15.78
CA ALA A 35 -21.34 -4.31 15.60
C ALA A 35 -21.19 -2.78 15.63
N THR A 36 -20.14 -2.24 16.27
CA THR A 36 -19.92 -0.79 16.44
C THR A 36 -18.76 -0.24 15.64
N ALA A 37 -17.82 -1.09 15.18
CA ALA A 37 -16.66 -0.66 14.42
C ALA A 37 -17.05 -0.13 13.03
N GLY A 38 -16.43 0.96 12.63
CA GLY A 38 -16.66 1.66 11.37
C GLY A 38 -16.04 3.05 11.42
N GLY A 39 -16.19 3.85 10.35
CA GLY A 39 -15.64 5.19 10.31
C GLY A 39 -16.38 6.12 9.36
N PRO A 40 -15.98 7.39 9.26
CA PRO A 40 -16.63 8.36 8.37
C PRO A 40 -16.41 7.97 6.90
N PRO A 41 -17.34 8.36 5.99
CA PRO A 41 -17.10 8.30 4.57
C PRO A 41 -15.97 9.26 4.20
N VAL A 42 -15.23 8.96 3.15
CA VAL A 42 -14.11 9.78 2.72
C VAL A 42 -14.42 10.55 1.44
N LEU A 43 -13.78 11.70 1.31
CA LEU A 43 -13.61 12.43 0.07
C LEU A 43 -12.10 12.50 -0.16
N ARG A 44 -11.60 11.85 -1.21
CA ARG A 44 -10.17 11.78 -1.50
C ARG A 44 -9.90 12.04 -2.97
N ARG A 45 -8.83 12.77 -3.25
CA ARG A 45 -8.34 12.94 -4.62
C ARG A 45 -7.82 11.58 -5.13
N LEU A 46 -8.06 11.24 -6.39
CA LEU A 46 -7.38 10.09 -6.98
C LEU A 46 -5.87 10.27 -6.89
N THR A 47 -5.15 9.22 -6.51
CA THR A 47 -3.69 9.22 -6.58
C THR A 47 -3.26 9.25 -8.05
N GLN A 48 -1.98 9.59 -8.31
CA GLN A 48 -1.45 9.58 -9.67
C GLN A 48 -1.61 8.19 -10.34
N ALA A 49 -1.41 7.12 -9.56
CA ALA A 49 -1.58 5.75 -10.02
C ALA A 49 -3.04 5.47 -10.41
N GLN A 50 -4.00 5.77 -9.52
CA GLN A 50 -5.43 5.57 -9.77
C GLN A 50 -5.96 6.37 -10.96
N TYR A 51 -5.52 7.61 -11.12
CA TYR A 51 -5.86 8.41 -12.30
C TYR A 51 -5.37 7.73 -13.59
N LYS A 52 -4.10 7.28 -13.62
CA LYS A 52 -3.51 6.59 -14.78
C LYS A 52 -4.22 5.28 -15.09
N HIS A 53 -4.50 4.48 -14.07
CA HIS A 53 -5.19 3.20 -14.24
C HIS A 53 -6.62 3.41 -14.73
N ALA A 54 -7.36 4.38 -14.17
CA ALA A 54 -8.71 4.69 -14.62
C ALA A 54 -8.74 5.15 -16.09
N ILE A 55 -7.82 6.02 -16.52
CA ILE A 55 -7.72 6.43 -17.92
C ILE A 55 -7.40 5.24 -18.83
N ALA A 56 -6.45 4.39 -18.46
CA ALA A 56 -6.07 3.23 -19.25
C ALA A 56 -7.23 2.20 -19.37
N ASP A 57 -7.99 2.01 -18.30
CA ASP A 57 -9.13 1.09 -18.28
C ASP A 57 -10.33 1.59 -19.09
N ILE A 58 -10.58 2.91 -19.09
CA ILE A 58 -11.74 3.50 -19.77
C ILE A 58 -11.45 3.73 -21.25
N PHE A 59 -10.23 4.16 -21.59
CA PHE A 59 -9.91 4.64 -22.93
C PHE A 59 -8.83 3.83 -23.66
N GLY A 60 -8.19 2.87 -22.98
CA GLY A 60 -7.12 2.05 -23.54
C GLY A 60 -5.73 2.39 -22.99
N ALA A 61 -4.87 1.37 -22.89
CA ALA A 61 -3.53 1.48 -22.32
C ALA A 61 -2.54 2.28 -23.21
N ASP A 62 -2.87 2.51 -24.45
CA ASP A 62 -2.11 3.28 -25.44
C ASP A 62 -2.37 4.79 -25.33
N ILE A 63 -3.45 5.23 -24.66
CA ILE A 63 -3.73 6.64 -24.38
C ILE A 63 -2.67 7.21 -23.43
N LYS A 64 -1.94 8.23 -23.87
CA LYS A 64 -0.86 8.86 -23.12
C LYS A 64 -1.35 10.09 -22.35
N ILE A 65 -1.01 10.16 -21.08
CA ILE A 65 -1.34 11.29 -20.23
C ILE A 65 -0.22 12.32 -20.34
N GLY A 66 -0.49 13.40 -21.08
CA GLY A 66 0.43 14.52 -21.21
C GLY A 66 0.22 15.52 -20.07
N GLY A 67 1.29 15.89 -19.37
CA GLY A 67 1.23 16.84 -18.26
C GLY A 67 1.97 16.36 -17.03
N ARG A 68 1.81 17.08 -15.92
CA ARG A 68 2.48 16.80 -14.65
C ARG A 68 1.45 16.78 -13.52
N PHE A 69 1.51 15.76 -12.70
CA PHE A 69 0.69 15.69 -11.49
C PHE A 69 1.28 16.58 -10.39
N ASP A 70 0.42 17.15 -9.57
CA ASP A 70 0.84 17.65 -8.27
C ASP A 70 1.32 16.48 -7.40
N PRO A 71 2.34 16.69 -6.56
CA PRO A 71 2.81 15.66 -5.67
C PRO A 71 1.69 15.08 -4.79
N ASP A 72 1.69 13.79 -4.60
CA ASP A 72 0.83 13.14 -3.63
C ASP A 72 1.31 13.42 -2.20
N ILE A 73 0.38 13.43 -1.25
CA ILE A 73 0.65 13.62 0.17
C ILE A 73 0.71 12.25 0.85
N ARG A 74 1.71 12.04 1.70
CA ARG A 74 1.84 10.82 2.51
C ARG A 74 1.41 11.09 3.94
N GLU A 75 0.47 10.29 4.45
CA GLU A 75 0.01 10.32 5.85
C GLU A 75 -0.05 8.92 6.44
N GLY A 76 0.36 8.76 7.69
CA GLY A 76 0.42 7.45 8.33
C GLY A 76 1.31 6.43 7.58
N GLY A 77 2.20 6.92 6.71
CA GLY A 77 3.07 6.12 5.86
C GLY A 77 2.44 5.66 4.55
N LEU A 78 1.25 6.18 4.16
CA LEU A 78 0.54 5.83 2.93
C LEU A 78 0.09 7.09 2.16
N ILE A 79 0.29 7.08 0.84
CA ILE A 79 -0.24 8.08 -0.10
C ILE A 79 -1.77 7.99 -0.14
N GLU A 80 -2.31 6.79 -0.19
CA GLU A 80 -3.75 6.55 -0.23
C GLU A 80 -4.48 7.22 0.94
N VAL A 81 -3.89 7.19 2.14
CA VAL A 81 -4.42 7.90 3.33
C VAL A 81 -4.24 9.41 3.19
N GLY A 82 -3.12 9.86 2.66
CA GLY A 82 -2.83 11.28 2.42
C GLY A 82 -3.72 11.92 1.36
N ALA A 83 -4.25 11.13 0.44
CA ALA A 83 -5.14 11.57 -0.63
C ALA A 83 -6.43 12.27 -0.10
N GLY A 84 -6.89 11.89 1.10
CA GLY A 84 -8.00 12.55 1.80
C GLY A 84 -7.70 13.97 2.29
N LYS A 85 -6.42 14.38 2.30
CA LYS A 85 -5.98 15.75 2.63
C LYS A 85 -5.49 16.51 1.40
N ALA A 86 -5.39 15.85 0.25
CA ALA A 86 -4.93 16.46 -0.97
C ALA A 86 -5.99 17.41 -1.53
N SER A 87 -5.57 18.63 -1.83
CA SER A 87 -6.36 19.62 -2.57
C SER A 87 -5.87 19.73 -4.01
N VAL A 88 -6.64 20.39 -4.86
CA VAL A 88 -6.22 20.79 -6.19
C VAL A 88 -6.00 22.30 -6.16
N PRO A 89 -4.76 22.78 -6.08
CA PRO A 89 -4.46 24.20 -6.16
C PRO A 89 -4.71 24.73 -7.59
N GLU A 90 -4.70 26.05 -7.79
CA GLU A 90 -4.91 26.67 -9.11
C GLU A 90 -3.95 26.12 -10.16
N SER A 91 -2.65 26.02 -9.82
CA SER A 91 -1.63 25.42 -10.71
C SER A 91 -1.93 23.95 -11.03
N GLY A 92 -2.45 23.19 -10.08
CA GLY A 92 -2.86 21.80 -10.28
C GLY A 92 -4.05 21.68 -11.21
N LEU A 93 -5.04 22.60 -11.10
CA LEU A 93 -6.18 22.63 -12.01
C LEU A 93 -5.74 22.87 -13.47
N GLU A 94 -4.76 23.77 -13.68
CA GLU A 94 -4.18 23.98 -15.01
C GLU A 94 -3.52 22.70 -15.57
N GLN A 95 -2.78 21.97 -14.73
CA GLN A 95 -2.16 20.71 -15.13
C GLN A 95 -3.20 19.62 -15.45
N TYR A 96 -4.24 19.47 -14.62
CA TYR A 96 -5.36 18.57 -14.92
C TYR A 96 -6.05 18.97 -16.24
N GLY A 97 -6.18 20.27 -16.52
CA GLY A 97 -6.69 20.76 -17.80
C GLY A 97 -5.82 20.37 -18.99
N LYS A 98 -4.48 20.40 -18.85
CA LYS A 98 -3.54 19.93 -19.89
C LYS A 98 -3.67 18.42 -20.10
N MET A 99 -3.72 17.65 -19.02
CA MET A 99 -3.88 16.19 -19.07
C MET A 99 -5.22 15.80 -19.71
N ALA A 100 -6.30 16.45 -19.30
CA ALA A 100 -7.64 16.22 -19.83
C ALA A 100 -7.71 16.45 -21.34
N ARG A 101 -7.16 17.56 -21.84
CA ARG A 101 -7.06 17.84 -23.29
C ARG A 101 -6.23 16.78 -23.99
N SER A 102 -5.05 16.41 -23.43
CA SER A 102 -4.19 15.39 -24.03
C SER A 102 -4.90 14.05 -24.18
N VAL A 103 -5.69 13.64 -23.19
CA VAL A 103 -6.48 12.39 -23.24
C VAL A 103 -7.61 12.54 -24.26
N ALA A 104 -8.43 13.60 -24.15
CA ALA A 104 -9.60 13.79 -25.03
C ALA A 104 -9.20 13.87 -26.51
N THR A 105 -8.14 14.58 -26.86
CA THR A 105 -7.65 14.66 -28.25
C THR A 105 -7.27 13.28 -28.79
N GLN A 106 -6.65 12.42 -28.00
CA GLN A 106 -6.32 11.05 -28.42
C GLN A 106 -7.59 10.16 -28.56
N VAL A 107 -8.54 10.28 -27.63
CA VAL A 107 -9.82 9.52 -27.69
C VAL A 107 -10.60 9.82 -28.97
N PHE A 108 -10.55 11.07 -29.46
CA PHE A 108 -11.28 11.48 -30.66
C PHE A 108 -10.42 11.54 -31.92
N ASP A 109 -9.16 11.13 -31.88
CA ASP A 109 -8.37 11.00 -33.11
C ASP A 109 -8.89 9.88 -34.03
N LYS A 110 -8.39 9.84 -35.27
CA LYS A 110 -8.86 8.86 -36.27
C LYS A 110 -8.54 7.40 -35.90
N ALA A 111 -7.56 7.17 -35.03
CA ALA A 111 -7.16 5.82 -34.64
C ALA A 111 -8.10 5.25 -33.59
N HIS A 112 -8.63 6.08 -32.69
CA HIS A 112 -9.35 5.65 -31.49
C HIS A 112 -10.86 5.90 -31.54
N ARG A 113 -11.32 7.03 -32.14
CA ARG A 113 -12.71 7.47 -32.03
C ARG A 113 -13.73 6.43 -32.51
N ASP A 114 -13.44 5.66 -33.57
CA ASP A 114 -14.39 4.68 -34.14
C ASP A 114 -14.59 3.45 -33.24
N SER A 115 -13.64 3.18 -32.33
CA SER A 115 -13.74 2.17 -31.28
C SER A 115 -14.30 2.72 -29.96
N MET A 116 -14.23 4.04 -29.75
CA MET A 116 -14.68 4.69 -28.52
C MET A 116 -16.12 5.22 -28.60
N VAL A 117 -16.58 5.56 -29.79
CA VAL A 117 -17.92 6.13 -30.01
C VAL A 117 -18.78 5.13 -30.78
N ASP A 118 -19.58 4.36 -30.04
CA ASP A 118 -20.43 3.29 -30.60
C ASP A 118 -21.51 3.79 -31.55
N CYS A 119 -21.89 5.07 -31.47
CA CYS A 119 -22.89 5.68 -32.35
C CYS A 119 -22.24 6.49 -33.48
N LYS A 120 -22.95 6.62 -34.59
CA LYS A 120 -22.55 7.49 -35.71
C LYS A 120 -23.49 8.67 -35.77
N PRO A 121 -23.00 9.93 -35.75
CA PRO A 121 -23.86 11.10 -35.90
C PRO A 121 -24.50 11.12 -37.28
N ALA A 122 -25.69 11.67 -37.36
CA ALA A 122 -26.41 11.85 -38.65
C ALA A 122 -25.62 12.74 -39.62
N SER A 123 -24.82 13.70 -39.07
CA SER A 123 -23.90 14.54 -39.83
C SER A 123 -22.68 14.84 -38.94
N ALA A 124 -21.49 14.66 -39.49
CA ALA A 124 -20.25 15.05 -38.76
C ALA A 124 -20.10 16.56 -38.56
N ALA A 125 -20.82 17.38 -39.33
CA ALA A 125 -20.75 18.85 -39.25
C ALA A 125 -21.86 19.50 -38.41
N ALA A 126 -22.76 18.69 -37.82
CA ALA A 126 -23.90 19.19 -37.06
C ALA A 126 -24.07 18.43 -35.74
N PRO A 127 -24.71 19.04 -34.73
CA PRO A 127 -25.00 18.38 -33.47
C PRO A 127 -25.90 17.15 -33.67
N ASP A 128 -25.64 16.09 -32.87
CA ASP A 128 -26.48 14.92 -32.72
C ASP A 128 -26.60 14.61 -31.21
N ASP A 129 -27.61 15.21 -30.57
CA ASP A 129 -27.82 15.12 -29.14
C ASP A 129 -28.05 13.68 -28.67
N LYS A 130 -28.64 12.82 -29.55
CA LYS A 130 -28.86 11.41 -29.20
C LYS A 130 -27.56 10.63 -29.14
N CYS A 131 -26.70 10.78 -30.15
CA CYS A 131 -25.39 10.15 -30.16
C CYS A 131 -24.50 10.70 -29.04
N ALA A 132 -24.52 12.03 -28.83
CA ALA A 132 -23.78 12.67 -27.72
C ALA A 132 -24.26 12.13 -26.36
N ALA A 133 -25.55 12.05 -26.11
CA ALA A 133 -26.12 11.49 -24.87
C ALA A 133 -25.69 10.03 -24.64
N GLN A 134 -25.67 9.21 -25.68
CA GLN A 134 -25.23 7.81 -25.60
C GLN A 134 -23.77 7.73 -25.14
N PHE A 135 -22.86 8.40 -25.84
CA PHE A 135 -21.43 8.42 -25.51
C PHE A 135 -21.18 8.98 -24.10
N LEU A 136 -21.74 10.16 -23.80
CA LEU A 136 -21.50 10.85 -22.53
C LEU A 136 -22.06 10.09 -21.32
N SER A 137 -23.18 9.38 -21.48
CA SER A 137 -23.72 8.54 -20.41
C SER A 137 -22.86 7.29 -20.16
N GLN A 138 -22.35 6.64 -21.22
CA GLN A 138 -21.48 5.46 -21.10
C GLN A 138 -20.14 5.84 -20.44
N VAL A 139 -19.44 6.80 -21.02
CA VAL A 139 -18.14 7.24 -20.49
C VAL A 139 -18.27 7.89 -19.11
N GLY A 140 -19.30 8.72 -18.93
CA GLY A 140 -19.57 9.39 -17.66
C GLY A 140 -19.85 8.41 -16.52
N ARG A 141 -20.54 7.31 -16.80
CA ARG A 141 -20.77 6.25 -15.83
C ARG A 141 -19.47 5.64 -15.29
N LEU A 142 -18.48 5.44 -16.15
CA LEU A 142 -17.16 4.92 -15.77
C LEU A 142 -16.32 5.99 -15.06
N LEU A 143 -16.29 7.22 -15.59
CA LEU A 143 -15.55 8.34 -14.99
C LEU A 143 -16.08 8.70 -13.60
N TYR A 144 -17.41 8.80 -13.44
CA TYR A 144 -18.03 9.21 -12.17
C TYR A 144 -18.36 8.01 -11.27
N ARG A 145 -18.06 6.79 -11.74
CA ARG A 145 -18.24 5.52 -11.01
C ARG A 145 -19.68 5.26 -10.58
N ARG A 146 -20.63 5.93 -11.25
CA ARG A 146 -22.09 5.80 -11.12
C ARG A 146 -22.79 6.34 -12.35
N PRO A 147 -24.04 5.99 -12.62
CA PRO A 147 -24.82 6.64 -13.67
C PRO A 147 -24.88 8.15 -13.44
N LEU A 148 -24.83 8.92 -14.54
CA LEU A 148 -25.10 10.35 -14.49
C LEU A 148 -26.59 10.57 -14.22
N THR A 149 -26.93 11.57 -13.43
CA THR A 149 -28.30 12.05 -13.31
C THR A 149 -28.70 12.83 -14.56
N GLN A 150 -30.00 13.05 -14.76
CA GLN A 150 -30.48 13.88 -15.88
C GLN A 150 -29.97 15.33 -15.78
N ASP A 151 -29.85 15.85 -14.53
CA ASP A 151 -29.32 17.18 -14.25
C ASP A 151 -27.81 17.30 -14.56
N GLU A 152 -27.09 16.19 -14.61
CA GLU A 152 -25.69 16.14 -15.04
C GLU A 152 -25.56 15.91 -16.54
N LEU A 153 -26.31 14.95 -17.11
CA LEU A 153 -26.22 14.59 -18.52
C LEU A 153 -26.74 15.68 -19.46
N GLY A 154 -27.87 16.30 -19.12
CA GLY A 154 -28.47 17.35 -19.95
C GLY A 154 -27.54 18.50 -20.28
N PRO A 155 -26.92 19.15 -19.30
CA PRO A 155 -25.92 20.21 -19.52
C PRO A 155 -24.72 19.75 -20.36
N LEU A 156 -24.24 18.50 -20.19
CA LEU A 156 -23.12 17.97 -20.97
C LEU A 156 -23.48 17.78 -22.44
N VAL A 157 -24.69 17.27 -22.74
CA VAL A 157 -25.20 17.14 -24.11
C VAL A 157 -25.36 18.53 -24.75
N GLN A 158 -25.93 19.48 -24.02
CA GLN A 158 -26.08 20.85 -24.49
C GLN A 158 -24.70 21.51 -24.78
N ALA A 159 -23.71 21.34 -23.89
CA ALA A 159 -22.36 21.84 -24.09
C ALA A 159 -21.69 21.24 -25.34
N SER A 160 -21.87 19.93 -25.57
CA SER A 160 -21.38 19.26 -26.78
C SER A 160 -22.05 19.82 -28.03
N SER A 161 -23.37 20.04 -28.00
CA SER A 161 -24.15 20.61 -29.11
C SER A 161 -23.67 22.04 -29.45
N ASP A 162 -23.50 22.90 -28.45
CA ASP A 162 -23.05 24.29 -28.63
C ASP A 162 -21.59 24.36 -29.11
N ALA A 163 -20.71 23.51 -28.56
CA ALA A 163 -19.35 23.38 -29.07
C ALA A 163 -19.34 22.92 -30.55
N THR A 164 -20.14 21.90 -30.91
CA THR A 164 -20.28 21.44 -32.30
C THR A 164 -20.73 22.56 -33.23
N LYS A 165 -21.73 23.35 -32.85
CA LYS A 165 -22.18 24.52 -33.66
C LYS A 165 -21.06 25.54 -33.84
N THR A 166 -20.24 25.74 -32.84
CA THR A 166 -19.15 26.73 -32.87
C THR A 166 -17.98 26.28 -33.74
N VAL A 167 -17.57 24.99 -33.63
CA VAL A 167 -16.41 24.46 -34.38
C VAL A 167 -16.77 23.80 -35.70
N GLY A 168 -18.05 23.47 -35.93
CA GLY A 168 -18.52 22.82 -37.15
C GLY A 168 -18.16 21.35 -37.28
N ASP A 169 -17.85 20.68 -36.15
CA ASP A 169 -17.50 19.25 -36.11
C ASP A 169 -18.01 18.59 -34.83
N PHE A 170 -18.75 17.49 -34.97
CA PHE A 170 -19.40 16.75 -33.90
C PHE A 170 -18.40 16.14 -32.90
N TYR A 171 -17.32 15.53 -33.42
CA TYR A 171 -16.34 14.87 -32.57
C TYR A 171 -15.52 15.88 -31.79
N SER A 172 -15.21 17.04 -32.37
CA SER A 172 -14.59 18.16 -31.66
C SER A 172 -15.50 18.70 -30.54
N GLY A 173 -16.82 18.72 -30.74
CA GLY A 173 -17.80 19.05 -29.70
C GLY A 173 -17.76 18.06 -28.53
N LEU A 174 -17.69 16.76 -28.80
CA LEU A 174 -17.51 15.72 -27.80
C LEU A 174 -16.16 15.81 -27.11
N GLU A 175 -15.05 16.10 -27.83
CA GLU A 175 -13.70 16.29 -27.28
C GLU A 175 -13.67 17.38 -26.23
N ILE A 176 -14.27 18.54 -26.52
CA ILE A 176 -14.37 19.66 -25.58
C ILE A 176 -15.16 19.26 -24.34
N THR A 177 -16.26 18.53 -24.51
CA THR A 177 -17.10 18.07 -23.39
C THR A 177 -16.40 17.01 -22.55
N LEU A 178 -15.73 16.04 -23.16
CA LEU A 178 -14.92 15.04 -22.43
C LEU A 178 -13.78 15.70 -21.66
N THR A 179 -13.13 16.73 -22.25
CA THR A 179 -12.12 17.52 -21.55
C THR A 179 -12.68 18.14 -20.26
N SER A 180 -13.91 18.65 -20.29
CA SER A 180 -14.59 19.18 -19.10
C SER A 180 -14.88 18.09 -18.07
N MET A 181 -15.36 16.90 -18.51
CA MET A 181 -15.63 15.77 -17.61
C MET A 181 -14.38 15.27 -16.90
N LEU A 182 -13.25 15.21 -17.59
CA LEU A 182 -11.95 14.80 -17.04
C LEU A 182 -11.36 15.81 -16.04
N GLN A 183 -11.87 17.04 -16.00
CA GLN A 183 -11.53 18.05 -15.00
C GLN A 183 -12.55 18.16 -13.87
N SER A 184 -13.67 17.44 -13.99
CA SER A 184 -14.75 17.48 -13.01
C SER A 184 -14.29 16.91 -11.66
N PRO A 185 -14.68 17.52 -10.53
CA PRO A 185 -14.51 16.93 -9.22
C PRO A 185 -15.11 15.53 -9.10
N GLN A 186 -16.15 15.20 -9.86
CA GLN A 186 -16.75 13.87 -9.91
C GLN A 186 -15.79 12.80 -10.45
N PHE A 187 -14.84 13.17 -11.31
CA PHE A 187 -13.78 12.27 -11.77
C PHE A 187 -12.56 12.34 -10.85
N LEU A 188 -12.06 13.56 -10.55
CA LEU A 188 -10.80 13.77 -9.84
C LEU A 188 -10.82 13.30 -8.39
N PHE A 189 -12.01 13.20 -7.79
CA PHE A 189 -12.17 12.76 -6.40
C PHE A 189 -13.06 11.52 -6.32
N ASP A 190 -12.69 10.62 -5.43
CA ASP A 190 -13.55 9.55 -4.95
C ASP A 190 -14.37 10.09 -3.78
N TRP A 191 -15.70 10.17 -3.99
CA TRP A 191 -16.64 10.73 -3.04
C TRP A 191 -17.59 9.66 -2.53
N GLU A 192 -17.38 9.24 -1.30
CA GLU A 192 -18.23 8.23 -0.68
C GLU A 192 -19.52 8.84 -0.12
N VAL A 193 -20.62 8.20 -0.46
CA VAL A 193 -21.97 8.60 -0.03
C VAL A 193 -22.51 7.59 0.99
N ALA A 194 -22.93 8.10 2.13
CA ALA A 194 -23.57 7.28 3.15
C ALA A 194 -25.08 7.16 2.91
N LYS A 195 -25.63 5.96 3.14
CA LYS A 195 -27.07 5.71 3.23
C LYS A 195 -27.41 5.08 4.58
N THR A 196 -28.68 5.18 4.99
CA THR A 196 -29.22 4.48 6.16
C THR A 196 -30.07 3.31 5.67
N ASP A 197 -29.80 2.13 6.19
CA ASP A 197 -30.59 0.92 5.96
C ASP A 197 -30.99 0.26 7.30
N SER A 198 -31.53 -0.97 7.24
CA SER A 198 -31.97 -1.71 8.45
C SER A 198 -30.82 -2.08 9.40
N SER A 199 -29.56 -2.11 8.91
CA SER A 199 -28.37 -2.40 9.69
C SER A 199 -27.68 -1.15 10.27
N GLY A 200 -28.18 0.06 9.93
CA GLY A 200 -27.61 1.33 10.35
C GLY A 200 -27.12 2.18 9.18
N LYS A 201 -26.09 2.98 9.40
CA LYS A 201 -25.46 3.78 8.34
C LYS A 201 -24.38 2.97 7.65
N THR A 202 -24.46 2.87 6.33
CA THR A 202 -23.48 2.19 5.47
C THR A 202 -23.21 3.04 4.24
N LEU A 203 -22.19 2.72 3.46
CA LEU A 203 -21.99 3.33 2.15
C LEU A 203 -23.11 2.90 1.19
N ASP A 204 -23.45 3.76 0.23
CA ASP A 204 -24.33 3.38 -0.86
C ASP A 204 -23.67 2.35 -1.80
N ALA A 205 -24.41 1.75 -2.71
CA ALA A 205 -23.92 0.65 -3.54
C ALA A 205 -22.79 1.08 -4.48
N TYR A 206 -22.83 2.30 -5.02
CA TYR A 206 -21.78 2.80 -5.92
C TYR A 206 -20.49 3.17 -5.16
N SER A 207 -20.61 3.74 -3.97
CA SER A 207 -19.45 3.96 -3.08
C SER A 207 -18.82 2.64 -2.63
N LYS A 208 -19.63 1.60 -2.38
CA LYS A 208 -19.11 0.24 -2.12
C LYS A 208 -18.36 -0.31 -3.33
N ALA A 209 -18.89 -0.13 -4.54
CA ALA A 209 -18.24 -0.54 -5.78
C ALA A 209 -16.89 0.17 -5.97
N ALA A 210 -16.84 1.49 -5.79
CA ALA A 210 -15.63 2.28 -5.89
C ALA A 210 -14.58 1.83 -4.87
N ARG A 211 -14.98 1.71 -3.58
CA ARG A 211 -14.08 1.27 -2.50
C ARG A 211 -13.51 -0.13 -2.76
N LEU A 212 -14.31 -1.08 -3.23
CA LEU A 212 -13.85 -2.42 -3.60
C LEU A 212 -12.85 -2.39 -4.75
N SER A 213 -13.14 -1.63 -5.80
CA SER A 213 -12.28 -1.57 -6.99
C SER A 213 -10.95 -0.88 -6.69
N PHE A 214 -10.95 0.26 -6.03
CA PHE A 214 -9.72 0.94 -5.63
C PHE A 214 -8.88 0.10 -4.66
N PHE A 215 -9.51 -0.60 -3.73
CA PHE A 215 -8.79 -1.47 -2.80
C PHE A 215 -8.15 -2.67 -3.51
N LEU A 216 -8.88 -3.37 -4.38
CA LEU A 216 -8.44 -4.65 -4.95
C LEU A 216 -7.70 -4.50 -6.28
N TRP A 217 -8.00 -3.46 -7.06
CA TRP A 217 -7.46 -3.24 -8.40
C TRP A 217 -6.75 -1.90 -8.62
N ASP A 218 -6.81 -0.99 -7.64
CA ASP A 218 -6.25 0.37 -7.73
C ASP A 218 -6.77 1.17 -8.93
N THR A 219 -8.03 0.94 -9.32
CA THR A 219 -8.67 1.61 -10.45
C THR A 219 -10.18 1.75 -10.25
N ALA A 220 -10.84 2.47 -11.16
CA ALA A 220 -12.29 2.62 -11.18
C ALA A 220 -13.02 1.28 -11.35
N PRO A 221 -14.27 1.14 -10.83
CA PRO A 221 -15.07 -0.06 -10.99
C PRO A 221 -15.35 -0.37 -12.47
N ASP A 222 -15.32 -1.65 -12.82
CA ASP A 222 -15.76 -2.13 -14.13
C ASP A 222 -17.29 -2.15 -14.26
N ASP A 223 -17.76 -2.36 -15.48
CA ASP A 223 -19.19 -2.42 -15.78
C ASP A 223 -19.92 -3.49 -14.98
N GLU A 224 -19.32 -4.66 -14.74
CA GLU A 224 -19.95 -5.73 -13.97
C GLU A 224 -20.18 -5.32 -12.52
N LEU A 225 -19.18 -4.66 -11.90
CA LEU A 225 -19.30 -4.18 -10.53
C LEU A 225 -20.32 -3.03 -10.40
N LEU A 226 -20.35 -2.11 -11.38
CA LEU A 226 -21.35 -1.04 -11.44
C LEU A 226 -22.76 -1.57 -11.72
N ASN A 227 -22.91 -2.62 -12.52
CA ASN A 227 -24.18 -3.31 -12.74
C ASN A 227 -24.65 -4.01 -11.45
N GLY A 228 -23.73 -4.68 -10.72
CA GLY A 228 -24.03 -5.25 -9.42
C GLY A 228 -24.52 -4.20 -8.41
N ALA A 229 -23.92 -3.00 -8.43
CA ALA A 229 -24.39 -1.87 -7.62
C ALA A 229 -25.81 -1.43 -8.02
N ALA A 230 -26.08 -1.30 -9.32
CA ALA A 230 -27.38 -0.90 -9.85
C ALA A 230 -28.52 -1.90 -9.52
N HIS A 231 -28.21 -3.19 -9.49
CA HIS A 231 -29.20 -4.26 -9.22
C HIS A 231 -29.32 -4.63 -7.74
N GLY A 232 -28.59 -3.93 -6.83
CA GLY A 232 -28.66 -4.17 -5.38
C GLY A 232 -27.84 -5.37 -4.90
N ASP A 233 -26.97 -5.96 -5.72
CA ASP A 233 -26.07 -7.05 -5.31
C ASP A 233 -25.18 -6.61 -4.14
N LEU A 234 -24.68 -5.36 -4.20
CA LEU A 234 -23.82 -4.80 -3.14
C LEU A 234 -24.56 -4.36 -1.87
N ASP A 235 -25.87 -4.58 -1.82
CA ASP A 235 -26.67 -4.38 -0.60
C ASP A 235 -26.81 -5.67 0.20
N THR A 236 -26.31 -6.80 -0.32
CA THR A 236 -26.39 -8.10 0.35
C THR A 236 -25.01 -8.70 0.60
N PRO A 237 -24.78 -9.37 1.76
CA PRO A 237 -23.51 -10.04 2.03
C PRO A 237 -23.12 -11.07 0.98
N LYS A 238 -24.11 -11.80 0.40
CA LYS A 238 -23.88 -12.78 -0.65
C LYS A 238 -23.41 -12.13 -1.95
N GLY A 239 -24.03 -11.03 -2.35
CA GLY A 239 -23.64 -10.31 -3.56
C GLY A 239 -22.28 -9.63 -3.42
N ILE A 240 -22.00 -9.01 -2.25
CA ILE A 240 -20.67 -8.50 -1.92
C ILE A 240 -19.62 -9.61 -2.03
N ALA A 241 -19.84 -10.76 -1.39
CA ALA A 241 -18.90 -11.89 -1.43
C ALA A 241 -18.67 -12.38 -2.87
N LYS A 242 -19.73 -12.50 -3.69
CA LYS A 242 -19.63 -12.88 -5.11
C LYS A 242 -18.72 -11.91 -5.88
N GLN A 243 -18.93 -10.60 -5.72
CA GLN A 243 -18.11 -9.60 -6.42
C GLN A 243 -16.66 -9.59 -5.89
N VAL A 244 -16.46 -9.68 -4.59
CA VAL A 244 -15.12 -9.77 -3.99
C VAL A 244 -14.36 -11.00 -4.52
N ASP A 245 -15.00 -12.16 -4.56
CA ASP A 245 -14.38 -13.40 -5.07
C ASP A 245 -14.00 -13.25 -6.55
N ARG A 246 -14.85 -12.61 -7.37
CA ARG A 246 -14.54 -12.27 -8.76
C ARG A 246 -13.33 -11.33 -8.88
N LEU A 247 -13.30 -10.26 -8.09
CA LEU A 247 -12.21 -9.29 -8.11
C LEU A 247 -10.88 -9.92 -7.69
N LEU A 248 -10.89 -10.79 -6.67
CA LEU A 248 -9.71 -11.52 -6.20
C LEU A 248 -9.22 -12.57 -7.20
N ALA A 249 -10.10 -13.16 -8.00
CA ALA A 249 -9.74 -14.12 -9.04
C ALA A 249 -9.24 -13.47 -10.34
N SER A 250 -9.37 -12.16 -10.47
CA SER A 250 -8.93 -11.41 -11.66
C SER A 250 -7.42 -11.22 -11.70
N PRO A 251 -6.79 -11.28 -12.89
CA PRO A 251 -5.39 -10.86 -13.06
C PRO A 251 -5.11 -9.41 -12.61
N ARG A 252 -6.13 -8.55 -12.57
CA ARG A 252 -6.02 -7.16 -12.10
C ARG A 252 -5.70 -7.06 -10.60
N LEU A 253 -5.89 -8.14 -9.81
CA LEU A 253 -5.47 -8.18 -8.42
C LEU A 253 -3.97 -7.91 -8.26
N GLU A 254 -3.16 -8.34 -9.22
CA GLU A 254 -1.71 -8.04 -9.21
C GLU A 254 -1.46 -6.54 -9.28
N ILE A 255 -2.23 -5.78 -10.08
CA ILE A 255 -2.10 -4.31 -10.19
C ILE A 255 -2.37 -3.67 -8.83
N GLY A 256 -3.47 -4.05 -8.17
CA GLY A 256 -3.83 -3.53 -6.85
C GLY A 256 -2.81 -3.90 -5.76
N ALA A 257 -2.33 -5.15 -5.76
CA ALA A 257 -1.29 -5.57 -4.81
C ALA A 257 0.02 -4.80 -5.03
N ARG A 258 0.45 -4.62 -6.27
CA ARG A 258 1.65 -3.83 -6.63
C ARG A 258 1.50 -2.38 -6.20
N ALA A 259 0.36 -1.75 -6.43
CA ALA A 259 0.08 -0.38 -6.00
C ALA A 259 0.16 -0.24 -4.48
N TYR A 260 -0.48 -1.15 -3.74
CA TYR A 260 -0.41 -1.17 -2.28
C TYR A 260 1.03 -1.31 -1.76
N PHE A 261 1.80 -2.27 -2.27
CA PHE A 261 3.17 -2.47 -1.78
C PHE A 261 4.13 -1.36 -2.23
N ALA A 262 3.95 -0.78 -3.41
CA ALA A 262 4.69 0.40 -3.84
C ALA A 262 4.43 1.60 -2.91
N ASP A 263 3.17 1.83 -2.54
CA ASP A 263 2.79 2.85 -1.56
C ASP A 263 3.36 2.51 -0.17
N MET A 264 3.15 1.30 0.34
CA MET A 264 3.65 0.89 1.66
C MET A 264 5.17 1.02 1.79
N LEU A 265 5.92 0.69 0.74
CA LEU A 265 7.39 0.72 0.73
C LEU A 265 7.98 2.09 0.36
N GLY A 266 7.14 3.07 0.03
CA GLY A 266 7.55 4.45 -0.26
C GLY A 266 8.27 4.59 -1.59
N PHE A 267 7.86 3.86 -2.63
CA PHE A 267 8.53 3.84 -3.92
C PHE A 267 8.41 5.15 -4.72
N ASP A 268 7.49 6.04 -4.35
CA ASP A 268 7.48 7.43 -4.81
C ASP A 268 8.80 8.18 -4.51
N GLY A 269 9.53 7.76 -3.49
CA GLY A 269 10.87 8.29 -3.18
C GLY A 269 11.91 8.05 -4.29
N PHE A 270 11.68 7.10 -5.20
CA PHE A 270 12.57 6.85 -6.33
C PHE A 270 12.56 7.98 -7.36
N ASP A 271 11.50 8.76 -7.47
CA ASP A 271 11.42 9.91 -8.38
C ASP A 271 12.50 10.96 -8.10
N ASN A 272 12.97 11.02 -6.85
CA ASN A 272 14.00 11.95 -6.39
C ASN A 272 15.30 11.25 -5.99
N LEU A 273 15.41 9.92 -6.19
CA LEU A 273 16.57 9.17 -5.77
C LEU A 273 17.75 9.41 -6.69
N SER A 274 18.85 9.90 -6.12
CA SER A 274 20.12 10.06 -6.81
C SER A 274 21.26 9.37 -6.07
N LYS A 275 22.26 8.90 -6.82
CA LYS A 275 23.52 8.36 -6.30
C LYS A 275 24.69 9.05 -6.99
N ASP A 276 25.78 9.23 -6.25
CA ASP A 276 27.00 9.84 -6.77
C ASP A 276 27.62 8.88 -7.82
N PRO A 277 27.71 9.28 -9.10
CA PRO A 277 28.22 8.40 -10.16
C PRO A 277 29.74 8.11 -10.04
N ALA A 278 30.48 8.95 -9.33
CA ALA A 278 31.91 8.70 -9.05
C ALA A 278 32.10 7.57 -8.04
N ILE A 279 31.15 7.42 -7.11
CA ILE A 279 31.17 6.37 -6.07
C ILE A 279 30.43 5.12 -6.56
N TYR A 280 29.30 5.31 -7.25
CA TYR A 280 28.41 4.23 -7.68
C TYR A 280 28.21 4.24 -9.21
N PRO A 281 29.27 3.92 -10.00
CA PRO A 281 29.20 4.01 -11.47
C PRO A 281 28.21 3.05 -12.12
N LYS A 282 27.77 2.00 -11.39
CA LYS A 282 26.74 1.06 -11.84
C LYS A 282 25.31 1.59 -11.65
N TYR A 283 25.13 2.70 -10.93
CA TYR A 283 23.80 3.27 -10.69
C TYR A 283 23.33 4.04 -11.92
N SER A 284 22.11 3.77 -12.36
CA SER A 284 21.44 4.45 -13.46
C SER A 284 19.94 4.57 -13.17
N PHE A 285 19.26 5.40 -13.94
CA PHE A 285 17.79 5.47 -13.88
C PHE A 285 17.13 4.11 -14.18
N GLY A 286 17.65 3.37 -15.16
CA GLY A 286 17.16 2.02 -15.46
C GLY A 286 17.35 1.05 -14.28
N LEU A 287 18.48 1.13 -13.56
CA LEU A 287 18.69 0.31 -12.36
C LEU A 287 17.69 0.68 -11.25
N ALA A 288 17.36 1.97 -11.08
CA ALA A 288 16.38 2.42 -10.09
C ALA A 288 14.98 1.88 -10.39
N THR A 289 14.56 1.90 -11.66
CA THR A 289 13.29 1.31 -12.12
C THR A 289 13.29 -0.21 -11.91
N ASP A 290 14.35 -0.89 -12.30
CA ASP A 290 14.48 -2.34 -12.15
C ASP A 290 14.50 -2.77 -10.67
N ALA A 291 15.06 -1.94 -9.77
CA ALA A 291 15.08 -2.24 -8.34
C ALA A 291 13.67 -2.25 -7.73
N GLN A 292 12.81 -1.32 -8.13
CA GLN A 292 11.38 -1.32 -7.73
C GLN A 292 10.68 -2.55 -8.29
N GLU A 293 10.85 -2.79 -9.59
CA GLU A 293 10.23 -3.90 -10.30
C GLU A 293 10.64 -5.26 -9.71
N GLN A 294 11.93 -5.45 -9.36
CA GLN A 294 12.42 -6.64 -8.68
C GLN A 294 11.62 -6.93 -7.42
N THR A 295 11.46 -5.92 -6.58
CA THR A 295 10.78 -6.09 -5.29
C THR A 295 9.30 -6.39 -5.48
N LEU A 296 8.62 -5.67 -6.38
CA LEU A 296 7.21 -5.91 -6.67
C LEU A 296 6.97 -7.30 -7.28
N ARG A 297 7.82 -7.77 -8.21
CA ARG A 297 7.77 -9.13 -8.75
C ARG A 297 7.99 -10.18 -7.66
N THR A 298 8.98 -9.96 -6.78
CA THR A 298 9.24 -10.86 -5.66
C THR A 298 8.02 -10.98 -4.75
N ILE A 299 7.39 -9.85 -4.42
CA ILE A 299 6.20 -9.80 -3.56
C ILE A 299 5.00 -10.47 -4.22
N THR A 300 4.69 -10.14 -5.49
CA THR A 300 3.51 -10.69 -6.18
C THR A 300 3.67 -12.17 -6.49
N ASP A 301 4.85 -12.63 -6.91
CA ASP A 301 5.13 -14.07 -7.07
C ASP A 301 4.92 -14.82 -5.74
N HIS A 302 5.49 -14.31 -4.64
CA HIS A 302 5.40 -14.97 -3.35
C HIS A 302 3.96 -14.99 -2.80
N LEU A 303 3.27 -13.83 -2.81
CA LEU A 303 1.98 -13.68 -2.14
C LEU A 303 0.78 -14.07 -2.99
N LEU A 304 0.82 -13.86 -4.32
CA LEU A 304 -0.31 -14.14 -5.20
C LEU A 304 -0.13 -15.45 -5.95
N THR A 305 1.03 -15.68 -6.60
CA THR A 305 1.26 -16.86 -7.41
C THR A 305 1.49 -18.10 -6.54
N ARG A 306 2.36 -18.01 -5.54
CA ARG A 306 2.67 -19.11 -4.61
C ARG A 306 1.74 -19.14 -3.40
N ASN A 307 0.95 -18.09 -3.17
CA ASN A 307 0.05 -17.94 -2.03
C ASN A 307 0.77 -18.19 -0.69
N GLY A 308 1.98 -17.63 -0.56
CA GLY A 308 2.90 -17.82 0.57
C GLY A 308 2.54 -16.98 1.79
N ASP A 309 3.22 -17.29 2.90
CA ASP A 309 3.17 -16.50 4.14
C ASP A 309 3.83 -15.12 3.91
N TYR A 310 3.15 -14.04 4.27
CA TYR A 310 3.68 -12.68 4.14
C TYR A 310 5.04 -12.49 4.83
N ARG A 311 5.25 -13.14 5.95
CA ARG A 311 6.47 -13.00 6.75
C ARG A 311 7.70 -13.54 6.02
N ASP A 312 7.51 -14.57 5.16
CA ASP A 312 8.59 -15.15 4.36
C ASP A 312 9.21 -14.15 3.37
N LEU A 313 8.55 -13.02 3.08
CA LEU A 313 9.15 -11.94 2.29
C LEU A 313 10.46 -11.42 2.89
N PHE A 314 10.67 -11.57 4.18
CA PHE A 314 11.87 -11.11 4.87
C PHE A 314 13.01 -12.14 4.89
N THR A 315 12.74 -13.37 4.44
CA THR A 315 13.70 -14.49 4.44
C THR A 315 13.80 -15.22 3.12
N THR A 316 12.89 -14.97 2.17
CA THR A 316 12.88 -15.66 0.88
C THR A 316 14.17 -15.44 0.09
N ARG A 317 14.67 -16.50 -0.54
CA ARG A 317 15.79 -16.42 -1.49
C ARG A 317 15.35 -16.31 -2.94
N ASN A 318 14.05 -16.50 -3.21
CA ASN A 318 13.48 -16.35 -4.54
C ASN A 318 13.29 -14.87 -4.89
N THR A 319 13.69 -14.51 -6.09
CA THR A 319 13.59 -13.15 -6.64
C THR A 319 13.57 -13.15 -8.16
N PHE A 320 13.62 -11.99 -8.76
CA PHE A 320 13.75 -11.81 -10.21
C PHE A 320 14.92 -10.88 -10.51
N LEU A 321 15.65 -11.18 -11.57
CA LEU A 321 16.80 -10.38 -11.99
C LEU A 321 16.63 -9.88 -13.42
N SER A 322 16.94 -8.60 -13.61
CA SER A 322 17.27 -8.00 -14.90
C SER A 322 18.79 -7.95 -15.06
N ARG A 323 19.27 -7.63 -16.28
CA ARG A 323 20.70 -7.47 -16.51
C ARG A 323 21.35 -6.36 -15.66
N PRO A 324 20.75 -5.17 -15.51
CA PRO A 324 21.27 -4.14 -14.62
C PRO A 324 21.43 -4.62 -13.17
N LEU A 325 20.43 -5.33 -12.65
CA LEU A 325 20.48 -5.90 -11.30
C LEU A 325 21.58 -6.96 -11.18
N GLY A 326 21.67 -7.87 -12.16
CA GLY A 326 22.70 -8.89 -12.21
C GLY A 326 24.11 -8.29 -12.19
N ALA A 327 24.34 -7.16 -12.89
CA ALA A 327 25.62 -6.46 -12.89
C ALA A 327 25.99 -5.92 -11.50
N VAL A 328 25.03 -5.46 -10.69
CA VAL A 328 25.27 -5.02 -9.32
C VAL A 328 25.51 -6.19 -8.38
N TYR A 329 24.69 -7.24 -8.50
CA TYR A 329 24.81 -8.44 -7.67
C TYR A 329 26.02 -9.33 -8.03
N GLY A 330 26.66 -9.09 -9.19
CA GLY A 330 27.73 -9.95 -9.71
C GLY A 330 27.20 -11.27 -10.25
N ILE A 331 25.95 -11.32 -10.69
CA ILE A 331 25.27 -12.51 -11.21
C ILE A 331 25.03 -12.34 -12.72
N PRO A 332 25.55 -13.24 -13.57
CA PRO A 332 25.24 -13.23 -15.00
C PRO A 332 23.74 -13.46 -15.26
N VAL A 333 23.13 -12.58 -16.06
CA VAL A 333 21.75 -12.73 -16.53
C VAL A 333 21.76 -12.89 -18.06
N PRO A 334 21.78 -14.13 -18.60
CA PRO A 334 21.77 -14.39 -20.04
C PRO A 334 20.46 -13.88 -20.67
N LYS A 335 20.53 -13.45 -21.94
CA LYS A 335 19.37 -12.95 -22.67
C LYS A 335 18.30 -14.03 -22.88
N ASP A 336 18.75 -15.27 -23.12
CA ASP A 336 17.90 -16.41 -23.48
C ASP A 336 17.90 -17.46 -22.36
N ALA A 337 17.92 -17.02 -21.08
CA ALA A 337 17.90 -17.94 -19.94
C ALA A 337 16.58 -18.73 -19.88
N PRO A 338 16.60 -20.01 -19.49
CA PRO A 338 15.37 -20.77 -19.26
C PRO A 338 14.48 -20.07 -18.23
N GLY A 339 13.20 -19.87 -18.57
CA GLY A 339 12.22 -19.20 -17.71
C GLY A 339 12.29 -17.66 -17.73
N ALA A 340 13.13 -17.06 -18.59
CA ALA A 340 13.11 -15.62 -18.79
C ALA A 340 11.75 -15.16 -19.34
N THR A 341 11.24 -14.05 -18.78
CA THR A 341 10.01 -13.44 -19.29
C THR A 341 10.27 -12.68 -20.59
N PRO A 342 9.24 -12.40 -21.43
CA PRO A 342 9.40 -11.67 -22.69
C PRO A 342 10.06 -10.29 -22.54
N ASP A 343 9.87 -9.64 -21.39
CA ASP A 343 10.44 -8.35 -21.02
C ASP A 343 11.86 -8.47 -20.41
N GLY A 344 12.48 -9.67 -20.43
CA GLY A 344 13.88 -9.87 -20.08
C GLY A 344 14.18 -10.10 -18.61
N TRP A 345 13.18 -10.39 -17.79
CA TRP A 345 13.35 -10.77 -16.39
C TRP A 345 13.57 -12.27 -16.23
N GLN A 346 14.46 -12.63 -15.33
CA GLN A 346 14.79 -14.01 -15.02
C GLN A 346 14.42 -14.32 -13.57
N PRO A 347 13.59 -15.36 -13.30
CA PRO A 347 13.45 -15.92 -11.96
C PRO A 347 14.81 -16.40 -11.46
N TYR A 348 15.14 -16.09 -10.22
CA TYR A 348 16.41 -16.43 -9.60
C TYR A 348 16.21 -16.80 -8.13
N ALA A 349 16.99 -17.78 -7.66
CA ALA A 349 17.05 -18.11 -6.24
C ALA A 349 18.50 -17.95 -5.76
N PHE A 350 18.73 -17.08 -4.79
CA PHE A 350 20.04 -16.97 -4.16
C PHE A 350 20.41 -18.31 -3.51
N PRO A 351 21.61 -18.86 -3.77
CA PRO A 351 22.03 -20.13 -3.20
C PRO A 351 22.12 -20.05 -1.66
N GLU A 352 22.09 -21.20 -1.03
CA GLU A 352 22.37 -21.29 0.40
C GLU A 352 23.80 -20.77 0.67
N GLY A 353 23.93 -19.94 1.72
CA GLY A 353 25.21 -19.27 2.02
C GLY A 353 25.44 -17.93 1.29
N ASP A 354 24.64 -17.57 0.27
CA ASP A 354 24.65 -16.19 -0.23
C ASP A 354 24.14 -15.25 0.88
N PRO A 355 24.80 -14.10 1.10
CA PRO A 355 24.39 -13.16 2.15
C PRO A 355 23.04 -12.48 1.90
N ARG A 356 22.43 -12.70 0.74
CA ARG A 356 21.16 -12.07 0.35
C ARG A 356 19.97 -13.00 0.61
N SER A 357 19.03 -12.51 1.39
CA SER A 357 17.71 -13.11 1.58
C SER A 357 16.67 -12.01 1.87
N GLY A 358 15.43 -12.23 1.48
CA GLY A 358 14.33 -11.29 1.73
C GLY A 358 14.46 -9.93 1.02
N ILE A 359 13.37 -9.17 1.09
CA ILE A 359 13.24 -7.87 0.40
C ILE A 359 14.08 -6.74 1.02
N LEU A 360 14.50 -6.87 2.28
CA LEU A 360 15.33 -5.86 2.95
C LEU A 360 16.74 -5.77 2.37
N MET A 361 17.23 -6.83 1.73
CA MET A 361 18.56 -6.89 1.10
C MET A 361 18.49 -6.63 -0.41
N GLN A 362 17.32 -6.31 -0.95
CA GLN A 362 17.17 -5.87 -2.33
C GLN A 362 17.58 -4.42 -2.51
N ILE A 363 18.00 -4.07 -3.73
CA ILE A 363 18.49 -2.72 -4.07
C ILE A 363 17.46 -1.65 -3.72
N SER A 364 16.17 -1.92 -3.92
CA SER A 364 15.09 -0.97 -3.62
C SER A 364 15.17 -0.43 -2.19
N PHE A 365 15.19 -1.30 -1.19
CA PHE A 365 15.26 -0.90 0.21
C PHE A 365 16.62 -0.24 0.55
N LEU A 366 17.71 -0.85 0.09
CA LEU A 366 19.07 -0.38 0.41
C LEU A 366 19.38 0.98 -0.20
N ALA A 367 18.95 1.22 -1.44
CA ALA A 367 19.20 2.48 -2.13
C ALA A 367 18.29 3.60 -1.64
N LEU A 368 17.00 3.31 -1.46
CA LEU A 368 16.03 4.31 -1.00
C LEU A 368 16.40 4.88 0.38
N HIS A 369 16.96 4.02 1.26
CA HIS A 369 17.32 4.38 2.63
C HIS A 369 18.83 4.56 2.82
N SER A 370 19.46 5.30 1.90
CA SER A 370 20.87 5.69 1.97
C SER A 370 21.10 7.05 1.30
N HIS A 371 22.22 7.67 1.63
CA HIS A 371 22.61 8.94 1.04
C HIS A 371 23.19 8.77 -0.38
N PRO A 372 23.31 9.84 -1.17
CA PRO A 372 23.92 9.76 -2.50
C PRO A 372 25.31 9.15 -2.52
N GLY A 373 26.17 9.46 -1.57
CA GLY A 373 27.58 9.00 -1.55
C GLY A 373 27.92 7.98 -0.46
N ARG A 374 26.98 7.55 0.38
CA ARG A 374 27.26 6.65 1.50
C ARG A 374 26.03 5.92 2.00
N THR A 375 26.25 4.80 2.71
CA THR A 375 25.20 4.07 3.42
C THR A 375 24.66 4.87 4.61
N SER A 376 23.52 4.47 5.16
CA SER A 376 22.95 5.05 6.36
C SER A 376 22.23 4.00 7.21
N PRO A 377 22.90 3.40 8.19
CA PRO A 377 22.25 2.48 9.13
C PRO A 377 21.04 3.13 9.80
N THR A 378 21.16 4.38 10.20
CA THR A 378 20.06 5.13 10.86
C THR A 378 18.83 5.23 9.98
N LEU A 379 18.97 5.58 8.68
CA LEU A 379 17.83 5.64 7.75
C LEU A 379 17.23 4.26 7.47
N ARG A 380 18.07 3.22 7.29
CA ARG A 380 17.63 1.85 7.09
C ARG A 380 16.87 1.33 8.31
N GLY A 381 17.38 1.58 9.51
CA GLY A 381 16.73 1.20 10.76
C GLY A 381 15.43 1.97 11.00
N LYS A 382 15.41 3.29 10.75
CA LYS A 382 14.20 4.12 10.82
C LYS A 382 13.14 3.57 9.86
N ALA A 383 13.50 3.33 8.59
CA ALA A 383 12.59 2.83 7.58
C ALA A 383 11.99 1.47 7.96
N LEU A 384 12.80 0.53 8.47
CA LEU A 384 12.29 -0.75 8.94
C LEU A 384 11.29 -0.56 10.08
N ARG A 385 11.63 0.25 11.11
CA ARG A 385 10.72 0.54 12.22
C ARG A 385 9.40 1.13 11.73
N GLU A 386 9.44 2.15 10.91
CA GLU A 386 8.25 2.89 10.50
C GLU A 386 7.44 2.15 9.43
N THR A 387 8.10 1.52 8.45
CA THR A 387 7.44 0.91 7.29
C THR A 387 6.98 -0.52 7.57
N ILE A 388 7.81 -1.33 8.22
CA ILE A 388 7.56 -2.77 8.39
C ILE A 388 6.93 -3.08 9.76
N LEU A 389 7.32 -2.33 10.80
CA LEU A 389 6.83 -2.57 12.15
C LEU A 389 5.76 -1.57 12.62
N CYS A 390 5.46 -0.53 11.84
CA CYS A 390 4.55 0.57 12.22
C CYS A 390 4.92 1.24 13.55
N GLN A 391 6.22 1.29 13.87
CA GLN A 391 6.75 1.90 15.07
C GLN A 391 7.32 3.28 14.73
N LYS A 392 6.65 4.34 15.17
CA LYS A 392 7.10 5.71 14.90
C LYS A 392 8.42 6.00 15.61
N VAL A 393 9.38 6.52 14.86
CA VAL A 393 10.64 7.04 15.38
C VAL A 393 10.52 8.56 15.50
N PRO A 394 10.86 9.16 16.65
CA PRO A 394 10.85 10.62 16.81
C PRO A 394 11.79 11.30 15.81
N ASP A 395 11.41 12.48 15.35
CA ASP A 395 12.28 13.29 14.50
C ASP A 395 13.50 13.80 15.28
N PRO A 396 14.68 13.94 14.63
CA PRO A 396 15.89 14.43 15.29
C PRO A 396 15.71 15.89 15.72
N PRO A 397 16.41 16.32 16.81
CA PRO A 397 16.47 17.73 17.17
C PRO A 397 17.05 18.59 16.03
N GLY A 398 16.59 19.84 15.90
CA GLY A 398 16.99 20.70 14.78
C GLY A 398 18.48 21.16 14.77
N ASN A 399 19.25 20.90 15.82
CA ASN A 399 20.63 21.34 15.98
C ASN A 399 21.66 20.20 15.97
N VAL A 400 21.37 19.09 15.29
CA VAL A 400 22.28 17.92 15.23
C VAL A 400 23.48 18.20 14.33
N ASN A 401 24.69 17.92 14.84
CA ASN A 401 25.92 17.97 14.05
C ASN A 401 26.22 16.59 13.43
N PHE A 402 26.13 16.50 12.11
CA PHE A 402 26.37 15.28 11.34
C PHE A 402 27.82 15.13 10.82
N ASN A 403 28.73 16.08 11.07
CA ASN A 403 30.07 16.10 10.48
C ASN A 403 30.81 14.77 10.67
N LEU A 404 30.80 14.22 11.89
CA LEU A 404 31.48 12.96 12.19
C LEU A 404 30.94 11.78 11.37
N VAL A 405 29.62 11.69 11.23
CA VAL A 405 28.98 10.59 10.47
C VAL A 405 29.18 10.76 8.97
N GLN A 406 29.33 12.00 8.50
CA GLN A 406 29.55 12.31 7.09
C GLN A 406 30.99 12.07 6.65
N ASP A 407 31.96 12.15 7.56
CA ASP A 407 33.39 11.91 7.27
C ASP A 407 33.67 10.41 7.11
N THR A 408 33.44 9.90 5.90
CA THR A 408 33.66 8.48 5.57
C THR A 408 35.13 8.06 5.54
N LYS A 409 36.08 9.02 5.54
CA LYS A 409 37.54 8.80 5.52
C LYS A 409 38.19 9.16 6.85
N ASN A 410 37.41 9.23 7.94
CA ASN A 410 37.92 9.57 9.25
C ASN A 410 39.03 8.60 9.69
N PRO A 411 40.22 9.08 10.08
CA PRO A 411 41.35 8.23 10.43
C PRO A 411 41.18 7.48 11.76
N LEU A 412 40.36 8.02 12.68
CA LEU A 412 40.12 7.44 14.01
C LEU A 412 38.92 6.49 14.01
N TYR A 413 37.84 6.87 13.28
CA TYR A 413 36.57 6.12 13.22
C TYR A 413 36.37 5.56 11.81
N LYS A 414 37.06 4.48 11.51
CA LYS A 414 37.14 3.92 10.15
C LYS A 414 35.81 3.34 9.64
N THR A 415 35.03 2.69 10.51
CA THR A 415 33.75 2.09 10.12
C THR A 415 32.56 2.99 10.48
N VAL A 416 31.45 2.85 9.75
CA VAL A 416 30.21 3.59 10.06
C VAL A 416 29.72 3.27 11.48
N ARG A 417 29.89 2.04 11.97
CA ARG A 417 29.57 1.66 13.35
C ARG A 417 30.35 2.51 14.36
N GLN A 418 31.66 2.68 14.14
CA GLN A 418 32.48 3.50 15.01
C GLN A 418 32.07 4.98 14.98
N ARG A 419 31.79 5.53 13.80
CA ARG A 419 31.32 6.91 13.63
C ARG A 419 29.97 7.16 14.30
N LEU A 420 29.01 6.23 14.14
CA LEU A 420 27.68 6.30 14.78
C LEU A 420 27.78 6.16 16.30
N SER A 421 28.59 5.22 16.80
CA SER A 421 28.80 5.04 18.25
C SER A 421 29.36 6.29 18.88
N ALA A 422 30.32 6.95 18.22
CA ALA A 422 30.90 8.21 18.71
C ALA A 422 29.89 9.38 18.61
N HIS A 423 29.07 9.43 17.58
CA HIS A 423 28.02 10.45 17.41
C HIS A 423 26.88 10.29 18.43
N ALA A 424 26.47 9.06 18.72
CA ALA A 424 25.32 8.73 19.56
C ALA A 424 25.59 8.87 21.08
N THR A 425 26.73 9.41 21.49
CA THR A 425 27.11 9.55 22.93
C THR A 425 26.27 10.60 23.67
N ALA A 426 25.72 11.59 22.98
CA ALA A 426 24.91 12.63 23.61
C ALA A 426 23.56 12.05 24.11
N PRO A 427 23.13 12.39 25.35
CA PRO A 427 21.90 11.87 25.95
C PRO A 427 20.65 12.09 25.11
N THR A 428 20.60 13.17 24.33
CA THR A 428 19.49 13.52 23.42
C THR A 428 19.46 12.65 22.17
N CYS A 429 20.56 11.99 21.78
CA CYS A 429 20.71 11.19 20.57
C CYS A 429 20.56 9.69 20.85
N VAL A 430 21.04 9.23 22.02
CA VAL A 430 21.18 7.80 22.35
C VAL A 430 19.86 7.03 22.26
N GLY A 431 18.73 7.65 22.62
CA GLY A 431 17.43 6.98 22.63
C GLY A 431 16.97 6.55 21.23
N CYS A 432 17.02 7.48 20.26
CA CYS A 432 16.65 7.20 18.87
C CYS A 432 17.66 6.29 18.18
N HIS A 433 18.95 6.53 18.34
CA HIS A 433 20.01 5.71 17.74
C HIS A 433 19.98 4.26 18.24
N LYS A 434 19.69 4.03 19.54
CA LYS A 434 19.53 2.68 20.09
C LYS A 434 18.40 1.90 19.43
N MET A 435 17.33 2.57 18.99
CA MET A 435 16.21 1.91 18.32
C MET A 435 16.50 1.61 16.83
N MET A 436 17.31 2.43 16.16
CA MET A 436 17.49 2.38 14.71
C MET A 436 18.81 1.73 14.28
N ASP A 437 19.92 2.17 14.87
CA ASP A 437 21.26 1.84 14.37
C ASP A 437 21.56 0.33 14.42
N PRO A 438 21.24 -0.43 15.49
CA PRO A 438 21.50 -1.86 15.52
C PRO A 438 20.81 -2.63 14.37
N ILE A 439 19.64 -2.17 13.94
CA ILE A 439 18.88 -2.75 12.83
C ILE A 439 19.60 -2.44 11.49
N GLY A 440 19.92 -1.17 11.27
CA GLY A 440 20.52 -0.75 10.00
C GLY A 440 21.96 -1.21 9.83
N LEU A 441 22.72 -1.37 10.93
CA LEU A 441 24.08 -1.90 10.93
C LEU A 441 24.14 -3.35 10.44
N ALA A 442 23.09 -4.15 10.61
CA ALA A 442 23.00 -5.48 10.04
C ALA A 442 23.07 -5.50 8.51
N LEU A 443 22.69 -4.38 7.87
CA LEU A 443 22.68 -4.23 6.42
C LEU A 443 23.95 -3.57 5.85
N GLU A 444 24.99 -3.32 6.65
CA GLU A 444 26.20 -2.60 6.22
C GLU A 444 27.11 -3.40 5.29
N ASN A 445 26.97 -4.70 5.25
CA ASN A 445 27.59 -5.51 4.19
C ASN A 445 27.05 -5.18 2.79
N PHE A 446 26.02 -4.37 2.67
CA PHE A 446 25.49 -3.89 1.40
C PHE A 446 25.66 -2.37 1.29
N ASP A 447 26.32 -1.92 0.23
CA ASP A 447 26.50 -0.50 -0.05
C ASP A 447 25.16 0.23 -0.40
N SER A 448 25.25 1.49 -0.84
CA SER A 448 24.05 2.29 -1.15
C SER A 448 23.31 1.88 -2.43
N ILE A 449 23.86 0.95 -3.21
CA ILE A 449 23.21 0.37 -4.39
C ILE A 449 23.07 -1.15 -4.29
N GLY A 450 23.33 -1.76 -3.12
CA GLY A 450 23.15 -3.18 -2.87
C GLY A 450 24.34 -4.06 -3.26
N THR A 451 25.51 -3.49 -3.62
CA THR A 451 26.73 -4.28 -3.81
C THR A 451 27.24 -4.82 -2.48
N TYR A 452 27.55 -6.10 -2.42
CA TYR A 452 28.11 -6.71 -1.19
C TYR A 452 29.55 -6.25 -0.95
N ARG A 453 29.88 -5.98 0.32
CA ARG A 453 31.22 -5.63 0.79
C ARG A 453 31.50 -6.26 2.16
N ALA A 454 32.67 -6.85 2.34
CA ALA A 454 33.08 -7.45 3.61
C ALA A 454 33.75 -6.43 4.56
N GLY A 455 34.22 -5.31 4.04
CA GLY A 455 34.98 -4.32 4.81
C GLY A 455 34.69 -2.87 4.42
N GLU A 456 35.10 -1.95 5.28
CA GLU A 456 35.07 -0.50 5.11
C GLU A 456 36.39 0.09 5.62
N ASN A 457 37.12 0.87 4.77
CA ASN A 457 38.40 1.49 5.10
C ASN A 457 39.42 0.52 5.75
N ASP A 458 39.63 -0.64 5.11
CA ASP A 458 40.51 -1.73 5.52
C ASP A 458 40.15 -2.40 6.86
N MET A 459 38.94 -2.18 7.36
CA MET A 459 38.43 -2.83 8.55
C MET A 459 37.26 -3.75 8.20
N PRO A 460 37.16 -4.94 8.83
CA PRO A 460 35.99 -5.79 8.65
C PRO A 460 34.73 -5.10 9.14
N ILE A 461 33.61 -5.30 8.41
CA ILE A 461 32.30 -4.81 8.83
C ILE A 461 31.74 -5.76 9.89
N ASP A 462 31.42 -5.21 11.05
CA ASP A 462 30.60 -5.88 12.07
C ASP A 462 29.13 -5.58 11.78
N ALA A 463 28.41 -6.58 11.26
CA ALA A 463 26.98 -6.50 10.94
C ALA A 463 26.08 -7.04 12.06
N SER A 464 26.59 -7.26 13.25
CA SER A 464 25.78 -7.68 14.40
C SER A 464 24.81 -6.59 14.86
N GLY A 465 23.69 -6.98 15.43
CA GLY A 465 22.69 -6.04 15.93
C GLY A 465 21.63 -6.69 16.80
N GLU A 466 20.60 -5.92 17.10
CA GLU A 466 19.43 -6.42 17.82
C GLU A 466 18.16 -5.64 17.42
N ILE A 467 17.02 -6.29 17.55
CA ILE A 467 15.70 -5.69 17.42
C ILE A 467 14.85 -6.15 18.63
N ASP A 468 14.45 -5.20 19.47
CA ASP A 468 13.60 -5.44 20.64
C ASP A 468 14.05 -6.64 21.52
N GLY A 469 15.39 -6.76 21.72
CA GLY A 469 16.03 -7.80 22.52
C GLY A 469 16.42 -9.07 21.76
N VAL A 470 16.00 -9.23 20.50
CA VAL A 470 16.41 -10.36 19.64
C VAL A 470 17.71 -10.00 18.93
N LYS A 471 18.79 -10.71 19.25
CA LYS A 471 20.13 -10.49 18.69
C LYS A 471 20.33 -11.29 17.40
N PHE A 472 21.12 -10.72 16.49
CA PHE A 472 21.54 -11.34 15.23
C PHE A 472 22.97 -10.94 14.86
N SER A 473 23.62 -11.73 14.00
CA SER A 473 25.01 -11.52 13.57
C SER A 473 25.13 -10.79 12.23
N ASP A 474 24.08 -10.77 11.42
CA ASP A 474 24.10 -10.35 10.03
C ASP A 474 22.69 -10.01 9.51
N ALA A 475 22.61 -9.69 8.21
CA ALA A 475 21.37 -9.34 7.53
C ALA A 475 20.36 -10.51 7.44
N ASP A 476 20.83 -11.76 7.29
CA ASP A 476 19.95 -12.93 7.26
C ASP A 476 19.28 -13.14 8.64
N GLY A 477 20.07 -12.98 9.70
CA GLY A 477 19.57 -12.99 11.07
C GLY A 477 18.58 -11.87 11.36
N LEU A 478 18.81 -10.66 10.83
CA LEU A 478 17.82 -9.57 10.87
C LEU A 478 16.53 -9.97 10.13
N GLY A 479 16.62 -10.55 8.93
CA GLY A 479 15.46 -11.03 8.17
C GLY A 479 14.61 -12.00 8.98
N LYS A 480 15.23 -12.98 9.65
CA LYS A 480 14.56 -13.93 10.55
C LYS A 480 13.93 -13.25 11.76
N ALA A 481 14.63 -12.30 12.37
CA ALA A 481 14.08 -11.53 13.50
C ALA A 481 12.86 -10.71 13.10
N VAL A 482 12.85 -10.11 11.90
CA VAL A 482 11.69 -9.39 11.34
C VAL A 482 10.54 -10.33 10.98
N HIS A 483 10.84 -11.49 10.38
CA HIS A 483 9.85 -12.54 10.09
C HIS A 483 9.07 -12.93 11.35
N ASP A 484 9.76 -13.16 12.46
CA ASP A 484 9.16 -13.64 13.71
C ASP A 484 8.59 -12.53 14.58
N HIS A 485 8.86 -11.25 14.25
CA HIS A 485 8.45 -10.11 15.06
C HIS A 485 6.92 -9.90 14.97
N PRO A 486 6.18 -9.86 16.10
CA PRO A 486 4.72 -9.77 16.09
C PRO A 486 4.18 -8.49 15.43
N ALA A 487 4.95 -7.38 15.47
CA ALA A 487 4.55 -6.15 14.82
C ALA A 487 4.59 -6.22 13.28
N THR A 488 5.34 -7.14 12.68
CA THR A 488 5.43 -7.30 11.22
C THR A 488 4.07 -7.63 10.60
N SER A 489 3.40 -8.65 11.11
CA SER A 489 2.06 -9.02 10.65
C SER A 489 0.97 -8.04 11.09
N ALA A 490 1.08 -7.49 12.30
CA ALA A 490 0.15 -6.48 12.80
C ALA A 490 0.22 -5.17 12.00
N CYS A 491 1.41 -4.77 11.56
CA CYS A 491 1.62 -3.59 10.72
C CYS A 491 0.97 -3.78 9.34
N LEU A 492 1.15 -4.95 8.69
CA LEU A 492 0.48 -5.25 7.42
C LEU A 492 -1.04 -5.12 7.56
N VAL A 493 -1.64 -5.74 8.57
CA VAL A 493 -3.09 -5.70 8.79
C VAL A 493 -3.58 -4.26 8.96
N ASN A 494 -2.90 -3.45 9.76
CA ASN A 494 -3.25 -2.05 9.97
C ASN A 494 -3.12 -1.20 8.70
N ARG A 495 -1.99 -1.33 7.98
CA ARG A 495 -1.73 -0.54 6.77
C ARG A 495 -2.63 -0.96 5.62
N LEU A 496 -2.86 -2.27 5.42
CA LEU A 496 -3.73 -2.75 4.37
C LEU A 496 -5.18 -2.27 4.57
N TYR A 497 -5.66 -2.27 5.83
CA TYR A 497 -6.98 -1.73 6.13
C TYR A 497 -7.03 -0.21 5.97
N ALA A 498 -6.02 0.52 6.44
CA ALA A 498 -5.93 1.98 6.26
C ALA A 498 -5.92 2.36 4.77
N TYR A 499 -5.16 1.63 3.95
CA TYR A 499 -5.15 1.75 2.49
C TYR A 499 -6.55 1.47 1.91
N ALA A 500 -7.18 0.37 2.31
CA ALA A 500 -8.48 -0.05 1.81
C ALA A 500 -9.61 0.96 2.10
N VAL A 501 -9.55 1.68 3.22
CA VAL A 501 -10.56 2.71 3.59
C VAL A 501 -10.12 4.14 3.27
N GLY A 502 -8.90 4.35 2.72
CA GLY A 502 -8.36 5.66 2.34
C GLY A 502 -8.20 6.65 3.51
N ARG A 503 -8.06 6.17 4.74
CA ARG A 503 -7.91 6.99 5.95
C ARG A 503 -7.29 6.21 7.11
N THR A 504 -6.86 6.91 8.14
CA THR A 504 -6.45 6.27 9.40
C THR A 504 -7.64 5.52 10.02
N PRO A 505 -7.45 4.27 10.48
CA PRO A 505 -8.49 3.54 11.20
C PRO A 505 -8.94 4.25 12.47
N THR A 506 -10.24 4.22 12.77
CA THR A 506 -10.79 4.72 14.01
C THR A 506 -10.36 3.84 15.19
N LYS A 507 -10.65 4.30 16.42
CA LYS A 507 -10.32 3.52 17.62
C LYS A 507 -11.06 2.18 17.64
N SER A 508 -12.34 2.16 17.30
CA SER A 508 -13.16 0.94 17.25
C SER A 508 -12.70 0.00 16.13
N GLU A 509 -12.33 0.53 14.97
CA GLU A 509 -11.72 -0.27 13.90
C GLU A 509 -10.38 -0.85 14.32
N THR A 510 -9.52 -0.09 14.97
CA THR A 510 -8.22 -0.57 15.48
C THR A 510 -8.39 -1.72 16.47
N GLU A 511 -9.42 -1.68 17.31
CA GLU A 511 -9.73 -2.77 18.24
C GLU A 511 -10.22 -4.02 17.48
N TRP A 512 -11.09 -3.85 16.48
CA TRP A 512 -11.52 -4.93 15.59
C TRP A 512 -10.36 -5.53 14.78
N LEU A 513 -9.47 -4.72 14.22
CA LEU A 513 -8.27 -5.18 13.51
C LEU A 513 -7.44 -6.12 14.39
N ARG A 514 -7.26 -5.76 15.67
CA ARG A 514 -6.46 -6.53 16.62
C ARG A 514 -7.17 -7.80 17.10
N SER A 515 -8.48 -7.73 17.36
CA SER A 515 -9.24 -8.84 17.95
C SER A 515 -9.69 -9.89 16.93
N ASP A 516 -10.17 -9.45 15.77
CA ASP A 516 -10.81 -10.32 14.79
C ASP A 516 -9.98 -10.52 13.54
N LEU A 517 -9.57 -9.43 12.88
CA LEU A 517 -8.89 -9.52 11.60
C LEU A 517 -7.52 -10.18 11.75
N MET A 518 -6.76 -9.81 12.78
CA MET A 518 -5.46 -10.42 13.07
C MET A 518 -5.57 -11.92 13.38
N LYS A 519 -6.58 -12.35 14.14
CA LYS A 519 -6.83 -13.79 14.40
C LYS A 519 -7.13 -14.55 13.12
N GLY A 520 -7.96 -13.95 12.24
CA GLY A 520 -8.25 -14.53 10.93
C GLY A 520 -7.01 -14.66 10.06
N PHE A 521 -6.17 -13.64 10.05
CA PHE A 521 -4.92 -13.63 9.29
C PHE A 521 -3.95 -14.72 9.75
N VAL A 522 -3.79 -14.91 11.06
CA VAL A 522 -3.02 -16.02 11.64
C VAL A 522 -3.61 -17.38 11.25
N ALA A 523 -4.93 -17.55 11.38
CA ALA A 523 -5.62 -18.80 11.04
C ALA A 523 -5.50 -19.16 9.55
N ASP A 524 -5.41 -18.16 8.67
CA ASP A 524 -5.21 -18.33 7.23
C ASP A 524 -3.73 -18.52 6.87
N GLY A 525 -2.80 -18.66 7.83
CA GLY A 525 -1.37 -18.84 7.59
C GLY A 525 -0.70 -17.58 7.01
N TYR A 526 -1.11 -16.42 7.46
CA TYR A 526 -0.58 -15.09 7.05
C TYR A 526 -0.63 -14.83 5.53
N ARG A 527 -1.65 -15.35 4.84
CA ARG A 527 -1.82 -15.21 3.39
C ARG A 527 -2.55 -13.94 3.03
N LEU A 528 -2.05 -13.24 1.99
CA LEU A 528 -2.56 -11.92 1.58
C LEU A 528 -4.00 -11.99 1.05
N GLN A 529 -4.30 -12.89 0.10
CA GLN A 529 -5.63 -12.94 -0.53
C GLN A 529 -6.76 -13.23 0.47
N PRO A 530 -6.65 -14.20 1.41
CA PRO A 530 -7.63 -14.37 2.46
C PRO A 530 -7.79 -13.13 3.35
N LEU A 531 -6.71 -12.40 3.66
CA LEU A 531 -6.79 -11.16 4.42
C LEU A 531 -7.56 -10.08 3.66
N MET A 532 -7.26 -9.86 2.38
CA MET A 532 -7.99 -8.92 1.51
C MET A 532 -9.47 -9.29 1.43
N ARG A 533 -9.78 -10.58 1.28
CA ARG A 533 -11.16 -11.08 1.28
C ARG A 533 -11.89 -10.76 2.59
N ARG A 534 -11.26 -11.02 3.74
CA ARG A 534 -11.85 -10.74 5.07
C ARG A 534 -12.16 -9.25 5.24
N ILE A 535 -11.27 -8.38 4.80
CA ILE A 535 -11.51 -6.93 4.81
C ILE A 535 -12.71 -6.61 3.91
N ALA A 536 -12.65 -6.98 2.64
CA ALA A 536 -13.60 -6.59 1.60
C ALA A 536 -15.02 -7.17 1.80
N THR A 537 -15.18 -8.26 2.54
CA THR A 537 -16.49 -8.85 2.85
C THR A 537 -17.02 -8.48 4.25
N SER A 538 -16.26 -7.70 5.02
CA SER A 538 -16.66 -7.29 6.37
C SER A 538 -17.66 -6.14 6.34
N ASP A 539 -18.68 -6.20 7.18
CA ASP A 539 -19.59 -5.05 7.39
C ASP A 539 -18.84 -3.81 7.92
N VAL A 540 -17.77 -4.01 8.69
CA VAL A 540 -16.92 -2.92 9.23
C VAL A 540 -16.34 -2.08 8.09
N PHE A 541 -15.98 -2.71 6.98
CA PHE A 541 -15.40 -2.06 5.81
C PHE A 541 -16.34 -1.02 5.16
N PHE A 542 -17.65 -1.24 5.24
CA PHE A 542 -18.66 -0.37 4.62
C PHE A 542 -19.45 0.46 5.62
N ARG A 543 -19.33 0.15 6.92
CA ARG A 543 -20.12 0.83 7.96
C ARG A 543 -19.66 2.27 8.15
N VAL A 544 -20.65 3.18 8.16
CA VAL A 544 -20.42 4.61 8.38
C VAL A 544 -20.76 4.97 9.82
N VAL A 545 -19.78 5.52 10.54
CA VAL A 545 -19.91 6.02 11.90
C VAL A 545 -19.47 7.48 11.92
N SER A 546 -20.30 8.35 12.52
CA SER A 546 -19.95 9.77 12.68
C SER A 546 -18.83 9.94 13.72
N PRO A 547 -17.83 10.82 13.49
CA PRO A 547 -16.76 11.09 14.44
C PRO A 547 -17.26 11.50 15.84
N ASP A 548 -18.40 12.19 15.93
CA ASP A 548 -18.98 12.66 17.17
C ASP A 548 -19.57 11.55 18.06
N SER A 549 -19.78 10.36 17.53
CA SER A 549 -20.30 9.21 18.29
C SER A 549 -19.25 8.56 19.19
N GLU A 550 -17.96 8.74 18.92
CA GLU A 550 -16.86 8.24 19.75
C GLU A 550 -16.56 9.14 20.97
N ALA A 551 -17.07 10.38 21.00
CA ALA A 551 -16.72 11.38 22.01
C ALA A 551 -17.63 11.39 23.27
N LYS A 552 -18.66 10.55 23.36
CA LYS A 552 -19.50 10.48 24.56
C LYS A 552 -19.14 9.27 25.42
N PRO A 553 -18.37 9.46 26.53
CA PRO A 553 -18.38 8.46 27.58
C PRO A 553 -19.80 8.42 28.13
N THR A 554 -20.43 7.27 28.12
CA THR A 554 -21.67 7.02 28.86
C THR A 554 -21.43 7.41 30.31
N ARG A 555 -21.91 8.60 30.72
CA ARG A 555 -22.09 8.91 32.13
C ARG A 555 -23.14 7.93 32.66
N SER A 556 -22.69 6.92 33.37
CA SER A 556 -23.56 6.14 34.23
C SER A 556 -24.14 7.15 35.25
N ALA A 557 -25.42 7.40 35.16
CA ALA A 557 -26.17 8.09 36.19
C ALA A 557 -26.14 7.19 37.43
N SER A 558 -25.18 7.43 38.34
CA SER A 558 -25.32 7.00 39.71
C SER A 558 -26.23 8.02 40.40
N ALA A 559 -27.51 7.67 40.49
CA ALA A 559 -28.41 8.30 41.43
C ALA A 559 -27.89 8.00 42.85
N HIS A 560 -27.31 8.99 43.49
CA HIS A 560 -27.25 9.05 44.94
C HIS A 560 -28.19 10.18 45.39
N ASP A 561 -29.41 9.75 45.67
CA ASP A 561 -30.37 10.42 46.52
C ASP A 561 -29.79 10.38 47.95
N ILE A 562 -29.41 11.52 48.51
CA ILE A 562 -29.25 11.71 49.93
C ILE A 562 -29.92 13.03 50.27
N GLY A 563 -31.11 12.88 50.86
CA GLY A 563 -31.84 13.98 51.49
C GLY A 563 -31.13 14.51 52.74
N ARG A 564 -31.15 15.77 52.88
CA ARG A 564 -31.62 16.61 54.01
C ARG A 564 -31.21 18.04 53.76
#